data_0056b3721735dc61d310ef120aa7385e
#
_entry.id   0056b3721735dc61d310ef120aa7385e
#
_cell.length_a   1.000
_cell.length_b   1.000
_cell.length_c   1.000
_cell.angle_alpha   90.00
_cell.angle_beta   90.00
_cell.angle_gamma   90.00
#
_symmetry.space_group_name_H-M   'P 1'
#
loop_
_entity.id
_entity.type
_entity.pdbx_description
1 polymer ?
#
loop_
_entity_poly.entity_id
_entity_poly.type
_entity_poly.pdbx_seq_one_letter_code
_entity_poly.pdbx_strand_id
1 'polypeptide(L)'
;MSNQEIYLCLLYFWLQGLLVPNFDDLHYIFLTEKCGMKKFMYDFLNAFSYIGTIFFTVMYSKYLSRVQVRTLILCQLVLFFLSNILVLINSLRINTKLFPAYSSTTSDIAINSANFFIASQALQSLSALPTQVLLTQVIPENVEAAMTAFITGTFVFCFEVGCKMSGSLFCMVFEVSNESLDRYWIVLVAKIPCILVTMALTQLIPLNEDVSALAQRLRDEKAQEELEREAEESAALLEAGRIQAPQM
;
A
#
# COMPACT_ATOMS: atom_id res chain seq x y z
N MET A 1 -4.04 -24.31 7.68
CA MET A 1 -3.93 -23.04 8.44
C MET A 1 -3.11 -21.96 7.72
N SER A 2 -2.17 -22.31 6.87
CA SER A 2 -1.30 -21.38 6.14
C SER A 2 -1.99 -20.34 5.24
N ASN A 3 -3.16 -20.67 4.68
CA ASN A 3 -3.90 -19.76 3.79
C ASN A 3 -4.64 -18.63 4.52
N GLN A 4 -4.88 -18.75 5.83
CA GLN A 4 -5.70 -17.79 6.58
C GLN A 4 -4.98 -16.44 6.79
N GLU A 5 -3.68 -16.45 7.03
CA GLU A 5 -2.89 -15.23 7.28
C GLU A 5 -2.70 -14.40 6.01
N ILE A 6 -2.45 -15.08 4.88
CA ILE A 6 -2.40 -14.42 3.58
C ILE A 6 -3.76 -13.80 3.25
N TYR A 7 -4.83 -14.53 3.54
CA TYR A 7 -6.20 -14.08 3.28
C TYR A 7 -6.55 -12.83 4.11
N LEU A 8 -6.17 -12.80 5.39
CA LEU A 8 -6.38 -11.65 6.27
C LEU A 8 -5.59 -10.42 5.81
N CYS A 9 -4.36 -10.63 5.35
CA CYS A 9 -3.54 -9.55 4.81
C CYS A 9 -4.16 -8.96 3.53
N LEU A 10 -4.58 -9.80 2.59
CA LEU A 10 -5.26 -9.37 1.36
C LEU A 10 -6.59 -8.69 1.67
N LEU A 11 -7.38 -9.23 2.61
CA LEU A 11 -8.64 -8.64 3.05
C LEU A 11 -8.42 -7.24 3.64
N TYR A 12 -7.36 -7.06 4.44
CA TYR A 12 -7.01 -5.75 4.97
C TYR A 12 -6.76 -4.73 3.84
N PHE A 13 -5.99 -5.09 2.80
CA PHE A 13 -5.73 -4.17 1.68
C PHE A 13 -6.98 -3.87 0.86
N TRP A 14 -7.85 -4.85 0.68
CA TRP A 14 -9.16 -4.64 0.07
C TRP A 14 -9.98 -3.63 0.86
N LEU A 15 -10.07 -3.81 2.17
CA LEU A 15 -10.78 -2.88 3.06
C LEU A 15 -10.13 -1.50 3.06
N GLN A 16 -8.81 -1.41 3.08
CA GLN A 16 -8.09 -0.14 3.00
C GLN A 16 -8.39 0.60 1.69
N GLY A 17 -8.36 -0.10 0.55
CA GLY A 17 -8.67 0.48 -0.76
C GLY A 17 -10.12 1.00 -0.86
N LEU A 18 -11.07 0.31 -0.25
CA LEU A 18 -12.48 0.72 -0.26
C LEU A 18 -12.81 1.80 0.78
N LEU A 19 -12.16 1.77 1.95
CA LEU A 19 -12.43 2.70 3.05
C LEU A 19 -11.73 4.04 2.90
N VAL A 20 -10.51 4.07 2.32
CA VAL A 20 -9.73 5.31 2.22
C VAL A 20 -9.92 5.94 0.83
N PRO A 21 -10.85 6.92 0.70
CA PRO A 21 -11.12 7.53 -0.59
C PRO A 21 -9.92 8.33 -1.10
N ASN A 22 -9.67 8.24 -2.41
CA ASN A 22 -8.68 9.05 -3.11
C ASN A 22 -9.37 10.22 -3.83
N PHE A 23 -8.88 11.43 -3.61
CA PHE A 23 -9.38 12.67 -4.19
C PHE A 23 -8.32 13.42 -5.01
N ASP A 24 -7.30 12.73 -5.54
CA ASP A 24 -6.18 13.37 -6.24
C ASP A 24 -6.65 14.18 -7.45
N ASP A 25 -7.60 13.65 -8.22
CA ASP A 25 -8.15 14.35 -9.38
C ASP A 25 -8.90 15.62 -8.97
N LEU A 26 -9.72 15.55 -7.91
CA LEU A 26 -10.42 16.70 -7.37
C LEU A 26 -9.45 17.72 -6.75
N HIS A 27 -8.39 17.23 -6.10
CA HIS A 27 -7.32 18.06 -5.56
C HIS A 27 -6.57 18.82 -6.65
N TYR A 28 -6.27 18.15 -7.77
CA TYR A 28 -5.67 18.78 -8.94
C TYR A 28 -6.55 19.92 -9.48
N ILE A 29 -7.85 19.68 -9.66
CA ILE A 29 -8.78 20.70 -10.14
C ILE A 29 -8.88 21.86 -9.14
N PHE A 30 -8.95 21.56 -7.84
CA PHE A 30 -8.96 22.59 -6.80
C PHE A 30 -7.71 23.48 -6.86
N LEU A 31 -6.52 22.91 -7.02
CA LEU A 31 -5.27 23.68 -7.09
C LEU A 31 -5.18 24.52 -8.37
N THR A 32 -5.63 23.98 -9.50
CA THR A 32 -5.52 24.70 -10.79
C THR A 32 -6.59 25.78 -10.94
N GLU A 33 -7.83 25.47 -10.60
CA GLU A 33 -8.95 26.41 -10.84
C GLU A 33 -9.20 27.35 -9.67
N LYS A 34 -9.15 26.86 -8.43
CA LYS A 34 -9.45 27.68 -7.25
C LYS A 34 -8.23 28.42 -6.70
N CYS A 35 -7.06 27.75 -6.69
CA CYS A 35 -5.80 28.36 -6.21
C CYS A 35 -5.04 29.08 -7.32
N GLY A 36 -5.42 28.89 -8.59
CA GLY A 36 -4.74 29.51 -9.74
C GLY A 36 -3.32 28.97 -9.97
N MET A 37 -3.02 27.77 -9.49
CA MET A 37 -1.73 27.12 -9.69
C MET A 37 -1.57 26.73 -11.17
N LYS A 38 -0.43 27.07 -11.77
CA LYS A 38 -0.13 26.68 -13.15
C LYS A 38 0.05 25.15 -13.22
N LYS A 39 -0.49 24.51 -14.24
CA LYS A 39 -0.36 23.06 -14.49
C LYS A 39 1.09 22.59 -14.42
N PHE A 40 2.01 23.31 -15.05
CA PHE A 40 3.45 23.02 -14.98
C PHE A 40 3.98 22.94 -13.54
N MET A 41 3.51 23.80 -12.65
CA MET A 41 3.96 23.79 -11.25
C MET A 41 3.43 22.54 -10.52
N TYR A 42 2.19 22.16 -10.78
CA TYR A 42 1.64 20.91 -10.24
C TYR A 42 2.44 19.68 -10.70
N ASP A 43 2.71 19.60 -12.01
CA ASP A 43 3.49 18.48 -12.57
C ASP A 43 4.92 18.46 -12.02
N PHE A 44 5.52 19.64 -11.81
CA PHE A 44 6.82 19.73 -11.17
C PHE A 44 6.81 19.23 -9.72
N LEU A 45 5.78 19.58 -8.92
CA LEU A 45 5.62 19.08 -7.55
C LEU A 45 5.42 17.57 -7.52
N ASN A 46 4.63 17.05 -8.45
CA ASN A 46 4.44 15.61 -8.60
C ASN A 46 5.74 14.90 -8.97
N ALA A 47 6.51 15.43 -9.93
CA ALA A 47 7.83 14.91 -10.27
C ALA A 47 8.80 14.95 -9.09
N PHE A 48 8.79 16.03 -8.30
CA PHE A 48 9.60 16.14 -7.09
C PHE A 48 9.27 15.06 -6.05
N SER A 49 8.01 14.65 -5.96
CA SER A 49 7.60 13.58 -5.04
C SER A 49 8.29 12.25 -5.34
N TYR A 50 8.60 11.93 -6.60
CA TYR A 50 9.32 10.70 -6.97
C TYR A 50 10.76 10.67 -6.45
N ILE A 51 11.42 11.82 -6.30
CA ILE A 51 12.75 11.90 -5.66
C ILE A 51 12.65 11.42 -4.21
N GLY A 52 11.61 11.85 -3.52
CA GLY A 52 11.30 11.38 -2.18
C GLY A 52 11.07 9.86 -2.15
N THR A 53 10.33 9.30 -3.10
CA THR A 53 10.08 7.85 -3.18
C THR A 53 11.39 7.07 -3.29
N ILE A 54 12.32 7.49 -4.14
CA ILE A 54 13.65 6.86 -4.27
C ILE A 54 14.40 6.93 -2.95
N PHE A 55 14.44 8.10 -2.30
CA PHE A 55 15.11 8.28 -1.01
C PHE A 55 14.55 7.33 0.06
N PHE A 56 13.23 7.25 0.21
CA PHE A 56 12.60 6.37 1.21
C PHE A 56 12.74 4.89 0.86
N THR A 57 12.76 4.50 -0.41
CA THR A 57 13.04 3.13 -0.82
C THR A 57 14.44 2.71 -0.37
N VAL A 58 15.45 3.56 -0.56
CA VAL A 58 16.81 3.32 -0.06
C VAL A 58 16.84 3.28 1.48
N MET A 59 16.12 4.18 2.14
CA MET A 59 16.01 4.21 3.60
C MET A 59 15.31 2.95 4.13
N TYR A 60 14.27 2.47 3.47
CA TYR A 60 13.61 1.22 3.79
C TYR A 60 14.60 0.05 3.72
N SER A 61 15.33 -0.09 2.62
CA SER A 61 16.27 -1.20 2.44
C SER A 61 17.38 -1.23 3.49
N LYS A 62 17.84 -0.06 3.96
CA LYS A 62 18.95 0.03 4.94
C LYS A 62 18.51 -0.05 6.41
N TYR A 63 17.39 0.57 6.75
CA TYR A 63 17.02 0.82 8.15
C TYR A 63 15.68 0.20 8.55
N LEU A 64 14.68 0.25 7.66
CA LEU A 64 13.30 -0.09 7.97
C LEU A 64 12.96 -1.56 7.66
N SER A 65 13.80 -2.29 6.93
CA SER A 65 13.57 -3.71 6.58
C SER A 65 13.46 -4.64 7.80
N ARG A 66 13.95 -4.22 8.96
CA ARG A 66 13.86 -4.98 10.23
C ARG A 66 12.65 -4.61 11.07
N VAL A 67 11.94 -3.56 10.69
CA VAL A 67 10.75 -3.10 11.43
C VAL A 67 9.56 -3.96 11.06
N GLN A 68 8.69 -4.23 12.03
CA GLN A 68 7.46 -4.98 11.79
C GLN A 68 6.58 -4.29 10.73
N VAL A 69 6.09 -5.05 9.76
CA VAL A 69 5.25 -4.55 8.67
C VAL A 69 4.01 -3.82 9.20
N ARG A 70 3.39 -4.35 10.25
CA ARG A 70 2.26 -3.72 10.93
C ARG A 70 2.58 -2.30 11.43
N THR A 71 3.76 -2.09 12.00
CA THR A 71 4.22 -0.77 12.47
C THR A 71 4.45 0.18 11.29
N LEU A 72 5.00 -0.32 10.19
CA LEU A 72 5.21 0.49 8.99
C LEU A 72 3.89 0.95 8.37
N ILE A 73 2.89 0.07 8.32
CA ILE A 73 1.55 0.41 7.83
C ILE A 73 0.86 1.42 8.76
N LEU A 74 1.03 1.30 10.08
CA LEU A 74 0.54 2.32 11.00
C LEU A 74 1.22 3.68 10.78
N CYS A 75 2.54 3.71 10.59
CA CYS A 75 3.26 4.94 10.25
C CYS A 75 2.75 5.54 8.94
N GLN A 76 2.49 4.71 7.93
CA GLN A 76 1.88 5.14 6.67
C GLN A 76 0.53 5.83 6.90
N LEU A 77 -0.36 5.21 7.68
CA LEU A 77 -1.69 5.77 7.94
C LEU A 77 -1.62 7.10 8.73
N VAL A 78 -0.66 7.22 9.66
CA VAL A 78 -0.38 8.49 10.35
C VAL A 78 0.08 9.56 9.34
N LEU A 79 0.96 9.21 8.40
CA LEU A 79 1.39 10.14 7.36
C LEU A 79 0.23 10.53 6.43
N PHE A 80 -0.66 9.58 6.08
CA PHE A 80 -1.88 9.88 5.33
C PHE A 80 -2.80 10.83 6.08
N PHE A 81 -2.94 10.63 7.38
CA PHE A 81 -3.72 11.52 8.23
C PHE A 81 -3.14 12.94 8.23
N LEU A 82 -1.82 13.07 8.40
CA LEU A 82 -1.12 14.36 8.35
C LEU A 82 -1.26 15.02 6.97
N SER A 83 -1.08 14.26 5.89
CA SER A 83 -1.29 14.72 4.52
C SER A 83 -2.72 15.25 4.33
N ASN A 84 -3.73 14.52 4.81
CA ASN A 84 -5.13 14.98 4.72
C ASN A 84 -5.38 16.28 5.50
N ILE A 85 -4.73 16.47 6.66
CA ILE A 85 -4.79 17.73 7.41
C ILE A 85 -4.17 18.87 6.62
N LEU A 86 -3.01 18.66 5.97
CA LEU A 86 -2.37 19.70 5.15
C LEU A 86 -3.27 20.13 3.99
N VAL A 87 -3.89 19.16 3.30
CA VAL A 87 -4.85 19.46 2.24
C VAL A 87 -6.07 20.20 2.77
N LEU A 88 -6.58 19.82 3.95
CA LEU A 88 -7.71 20.49 4.60
C LEU A 88 -7.37 21.94 4.97
N ILE A 89 -6.19 22.21 5.52
CA ILE A 89 -5.69 23.56 5.82
C ILE A 89 -5.65 24.41 4.54
N ASN A 90 -5.18 23.82 3.44
CA ASN A 90 -5.15 24.49 2.15
C ASN A 90 -6.56 24.74 1.59
N SER A 91 -7.45 23.75 1.69
CA SER A 91 -8.84 23.85 1.22
C SER A 91 -9.63 24.95 1.95
N LEU A 92 -9.42 25.11 3.25
CA LEU A 92 -10.03 26.15 4.08
C LEU A 92 -9.33 27.51 3.97
N ARG A 93 -8.27 27.62 3.16
CA ARG A 93 -7.46 28.83 3.01
C ARG A 93 -6.87 29.37 4.32
N ILE A 94 -6.67 28.50 5.31
CA ILE A 94 -6.03 28.85 6.58
C ILE A 94 -4.57 29.21 6.37
N ASN A 95 -3.91 28.60 5.40
CA ASN A 95 -2.53 28.85 5.01
C ASN A 95 -2.25 30.33 4.69
N THR A 96 -3.16 31.00 3.99
CA THR A 96 -3.00 32.44 3.65
C THR A 96 -3.13 33.34 4.86
N LYS A 97 -3.85 32.89 5.91
CA LYS A 97 -3.95 33.60 7.19
C LYS A 97 -2.74 33.34 8.10
N LEU A 98 -2.17 32.11 8.05
CA LEU A 98 -0.99 31.74 8.84
C LEU A 98 0.28 32.41 8.33
N PHE A 99 0.39 32.61 7.02
CA PHE A 99 1.56 33.20 6.38
C PHE A 99 1.24 34.47 5.59
N PRO A 100 0.79 35.53 6.27
CA PRO A 100 0.37 36.78 5.60
C PRO A 100 1.52 37.53 4.89
N ALA A 101 2.77 37.20 5.23
CA ALA A 101 3.95 37.79 4.62
C ALA A 101 4.25 37.23 3.21
N TYR A 102 3.68 36.12 2.84
CA TYR A 102 3.90 35.48 1.54
C TYR A 102 2.68 35.67 0.63
N SER A 103 2.92 35.63 -0.68
CA SER A 103 1.80 35.61 -1.62
C SER A 103 0.98 34.33 -1.42
N SER A 104 -0.32 34.37 -1.69
CA SER A 104 -1.20 33.20 -1.57
C SER A 104 -0.66 32.00 -2.36
N THR A 105 -0.16 32.25 -3.58
CA THR A 105 0.43 31.21 -4.44
C THR A 105 1.68 30.57 -3.82
N THR A 106 2.56 31.36 -3.21
CA THR A 106 3.78 30.82 -2.56
C THR A 106 3.44 29.95 -1.36
N SER A 107 2.46 30.38 -0.56
CA SER A 107 1.96 29.60 0.58
C SER A 107 1.32 28.28 0.12
N ASP A 108 0.53 28.30 -0.96
CA ASP A 108 -0.09 27.13 -1.54
C ASP A 108 0.97 26.13 -2.07
N ILE A 109 2.00 26.63 -2.76
CA ILE A 109 3.11 25.80 -3.24
C ILE A 109 3.85 25.13 -2.08
N ALA A 110 4.15 25.86 -1.01
CA ALA A 110 4.89 25.32 0.13
C ALA A 110 4.11 24.18 0.83
N ILE A 111 2.82 24.38 1.10
CA ILE A 111 1.99 23.34 1.74
C ILE A 111 1.81 22.13 0.81
N ASN A 112 1.56 22.36 -0.48
CA ASN A 112 1.41 21.27 -1.41
C ASN A 112 2.71 20.52 -1.65
N SER A 113 3.87 21.18 -1.63
CA SER A 113 5.17 20.47 -1.68
C SER A 113 5.33 19.50 -0.52
N ALA A 114 4.99 19.93 0.70
CA ALA A 114 5.01 19.07 1.87
C ALA A 114 3.99 17.92 1.75
N ASN A 115 2.78 18.21 1.28
CA ASN A 115 1.74 17.20 1.06
C ASN A 115 2.18 16.15 0.04
N PHE A 116 2.64 16.55 -1.14
CA PHE A 116 3.12 15.62 -2.17
C PHE A 116 4.27 14.76 -1.68
N PHE A 117 5.21 15.35 -0.95
CA PHE A 117 6.32 14.61 -0.37
C PHE A 117 5.85 13.55 0.63
N ILE A 118 4.94 13.90 1.56
CA ILE A 118 4.43 12.99 2.58
C ILE A 118 3.53 11.91 1.95
N ALA A 119 2.59 12.29 1.09
CA ALA A 119 1.61 11.35 0.53
C ALA A 119 2.25 10.27 -0.35
N SER A 120 3.18 10.64 -1.23
CA SER A 120 3.86 9.69 -2.11
C SER A 120 4.70 8.68 -1.32
N GLN A 121 5.35 9.13 -0.26
CA GLN A 121 6.19 8.30 0.60
C GLN A 121 5.37 7.29 1.39
N ALA A 122 4.27 7.75 1.96
CA ALA A 122 3.40 6.89 2.73
C ALA A 122 2.90 5.70 1.92
N LEU A 123 2.47 5.93 0.68
CA LEU A 123 1.82 4.88 -0.10
C LEU A 123 2.78 3.79 -0.59
N GLN A 124 3.88 4.16 -1.22
CA GLN A 124 4.73 3.21 -1.92
C GLN A 124 5.78 2.55 -1.02
N SER A 125 6.48 3.34 -0.22
CA SER A 125 7.66 2.86 0.50
C SER A 125 7.34 2.20 1.84
N LEU A 126 6.29 2.63 2.52
CA LEU A 126 5.96 2.14 3.87
C LEU A 126 4.88 1.06 3.90
N SER A 127 4.13 0.87 2.82
CA SER A 127 3.08 -0.14 2.76
C SER A 127 3.35 -1.20 1.69
N ALA A 128 3.46 -0.80 0.42
CA ALA A 128 3.53 -1.75 -0.67
C ALA A 128 4.80 -2.62 -0.62
N LEU A 129 5.99 -2.01 -0.46
CA LEU A 129 7.25 -2.76 -0.43
C LEU A 129 7.34 -3.76 0.73
N PRO A 130 7.13 -3.36 2.02
CA PRO A 130 7.21 -4.29 3.13
C PRO A 130 6.25 -5.46 3.00
N THR A 131 5.03 -5.19 2.54
CA THR A 131 4.02 -6.23 2.39
C THR A 131 4.33 -7.18 1.25
N GLN A 132 4.82 -6.68 0.11
CA GLN A 132 5.27 -7.55 -0.99
C GLN A 132 6.41 -8.46 -0.53
N VAL A 133 7.41 -7.91 0.17
CA VAL A 133 8.51 -8.71 0.72
C VAL A 133 8.00 -9.78 1.69
N LEU A 134 7.07 -9.43 2.57
CA LEU A 134 6.48 -10.37 3.51
C LEU A 134 5.75 -11.51 2.78
N LEU A 135 4.92 -11.17 1.81
CA LEU A 135 4.13 -12.15 1.06
C LEU A 135 4.99 -13.06 0.17
N THR A 136 6.07 -12.53 -0.42
CA THR A 136 7.00 -13.36 -1.23
C THR A 136 7.70 -14.45 -0.43
N GLN A 137 7.86 -14.28 0.88
CA GLN A 137 8.46 -15.31 1.75
C GLN A 137 7.58 -16.55 1.93
N VAL A 138 6.29 -16.43 1.69
CA VAL A 138 5.28 -17.50 1.90
C VAL A 138 4.86 -18.16 0.58
N ILE A 139 5.29 -17.63 -0.56
CA ILE A 139 4.91 -18.16 -1.87
C ILE A 139 5.67 -19.46 -2.16
N PRO A 140 4.97 -20.55 -2.56
CA PRO A 140 5.61 -21.79 -2.98
C PRO A 140 6.38 -21.63 -4.29
N GLU A 141 7.55 -22.26 -4.42
CA GLU A 141 8.48 -22.14 -5.56
C GLU A 141 7.86 -22.41 -6.94
N ASN A 142 6.91 -23.36 -7.03
CA ASN A 142 6.32 -23.75 -8.32
C ASN A 142 5.23 -22.80 -8.85
N VAL A 143 4.74 -21.83 -8.02
CA VAL A 143 3.64 -20.92 -8.36
C VAL A 143 4.01 -19.45 -8.13
N GLU A 144 5.31 -19.16 -7.95
CA GLU A 144 5.81 -17.82 -7.61
C GLU A 144 5.31 -16.74 -8.56
N ALA A 145 5.43 -16.96 -9.87
CA ALA A 145 5.04 -15.97 -10.86
C ALA A 145 3.53 -15.67 -10.81
N ALA A 146 2.69 -16.70 -10.70
CA ALA A 146 1.24 -16.56 -10.65
C ALA A 146 0.78 -15.87 -9.35
N MET A 147 1.33 -16.26 -8.21
CA MET A 147 1.00 -15.65 -6.91
C MET A 147 1.50 -14.23 -6.81
N THR A 148 2.71 -13.94 -7.26
CA THR A 148 3.24 -12.58 -7.31
C THR A 148 2.40 -11.68 -8.20
N ALA A 149 2.00 -12.15 -9.38
CA ALA A 149 1.11 -11.41 -10.27
C ALA A 149 -0.27 -11.16 -9.62
N PHE A 150 -0.84 -12.16 -8.95
CA PHE A 150 -2.11 -12.03 -8.24
C PHE A 150 -2.02 -11.01 -7.09
N ILE A 151 -0.99 -11.08 -6.25
CA ILE A 151 -0.78 -10.17 -5.15
C ILE A 151 -0.58 -8.74 -5.67
N THR A 152 0.31 -8.56 -6.65
CA THR A 152 0.57 -7.24 -7.24
C THR A 152 -0.68 -6.69 -7.91
N GLY A 153 -1.41 -7.50 -8.66
CA GLY A 153 -2.69 -7.13 -9.27
C GLY A 153 -3.73 -6.69 -8.24
N THR A 154 -3.82 -7.40 -7.12
CA THR A 154 -4.70 -7.06 -6.00
C THR A 154 -4.32 -5.70 -5.40
N PHE A 155 -3.03 -5.45 -5.18
CA PHE A 155 -2.55 -4.15 -4.69
C PHE A 155 -2.91 -3.01 -5.65
N VAL A 156 -2.59 -3.16 -6.93
CA VAL A 156 -2.92 -2.15 -7.95
C VAL A 156 -4.42 -1.90 -8.00
N PHE A 157 -5.22 -2.96 -7.98
CA PHE A 157 -6.67 -2.83 -7.98
C PHE A 157 -7.16 -2.06 -6.73
N CYS A 158 -6.70 -2.40 -5.53
CA CYS A 158 -7.12 -1.74 -4.30
C CYS A 158 -6.73 -0.27 -4.26
N PHE A 159 -5.49 0.05 -4.61
CA PHE A 159 -4.96 1.41 -4.47
C PHE A 159 -5.25 2.33 -5.66
N GLU A 160 -5.39 1.78 -6.87
CA GLU A 160 -5.71 2.60 -8.05
C GLU A 160 -7.22 2.64 -8.34
N VAL A 161 -7.90 1.51 -8.27
CA VAL A 161 -9.32 1.42 -8.63
C VAL A 161 -10.21 1.59 -7.40
N GLY A 162 -9.98 0.83 -6.35
CA GLY A 162 -10.81 0.83 -5.14
C GLY A 162 -10.88 2.20 -4.47
N CYS A 163 -9.73 2.84 -4.24
CA CYS A 163 -9.66 4.17 -3.64
C CYS A 163 -10.32 5.26 -4.50
N LYS A 164 -10.18 5.19 -5.84
CA LYS A 164 -10.80 6.15 -6.76
C LYS A 164 -12.32 5.95 -6.84
N MET A 165 -12.78 4.69 -6.88
CA MET A 165 -14.21 4.40 -6.81
C MET A 165 -14.83 4.92 -5.52
N SER A 166 -14.19 4.67 -4.38
CA SER A 166 -14.59 5.21 -3.09
C SER A 166 -14.61 6.74 -3.11
N GLY A 167 -13.57 7.39 -3.64
CA GLY A 167 -13.52 8.84 -3.81
C GLY A 167 -14.67 9.40 -4.64
N SER A 168 -14.99 8.76 -5.76
CA SER A 168 -16.12 9.14 -6.62
C SER A 168 -17.47 9.00 -5.91
N LEU A 169 -17.66 7.91 -5.14
CA LEU A 169 -18.88 7.73 -4.33
C LEU A 169 -19.03 8.82 -3.28
N PHE A 170 -17.96 9.19 -2.59
CA PHE A 170 -17.98 10.29 -1.62
C PHE A 170 -18.32 11.62 -2.30
N CYS A 171 -17.73 11.92 -3.46
CA CYS A 171 -18.07 13.13 -4.22
C CYS A 171 -19.53 13.15 -4.61
N MET A 172 -20.09 12.00 -5.02
CA MET A 172 -21.51 11.88 -5.37
C MET A 172 -22.43 12.09 -4.15
N VAL A 173 -22.10 11.47 -3.02
CA VAL A 173 -22.90 11.58 -1.77
C VAL A 173 -22.90 13.00 -1.21
N PHE A 174 -21.76 13.69 -1.25
CA PHE A 174 -21.62 15.06 -0.74
C PHE A 174 -21.86 16.14 -1.79
N GLU A 175 -22.29 15.75 -2.98
CA GLU A 175 -22.56 16.66 -4.12
C GLU A 175 -21.37 17.59 -4.43
N VAL A 176 -20.16 17.06 -4.35
CA VAL A 176 -18.94 17.81 -4.68
C VAL A 176 -18.56 17.53 -6.12
N SER A 177 -18.57 18.57 -6.93
CA SER A 177 -18.20 18.53 -8.35
C SER A 177 -17.22 19.65 -8.69
N ASN A 178 -16.77 19.68 -9.93
CA ASN A 178 -15.90 20.74 -10.42
C ASN A 178 -16.52 22.14 -10.29
N GLU A 179 -17.87 22.23 -10.29
CA GLU A 179 -18.57 23.49 -10.11
C GLU A 179 -18.74 23.88 -8.63
N SER A 180 -18.68 22.92 -7.71
CA SER A 180 -18.88 23.11 -6.27
C SER A 180 -17.62 22.91 -5.41
N LEU A 181 -16.46 23.32 -5.92
CA LEU A 181 -15.16 23.20 -5.25
C LEU A 181 -15.09 23.87 -3.85
N ASP A 182 -16.00 24.77 -3.55
CA ASP A 182 -16.12 25.38 -2.21
C ASP A 182 -16.46 24.36 -1.13
N ARG A 183 -17.08 23.22 -1.50
CA ARG A 183 -17.43 22.12 -0.60
C ARG A 183 -16.34 21.05 -0.49
N TYR A 184 -15.20 21.21 -1.15
CA TYR A 184 -14.13 20.23 -1.15
C TYR A 184 -13.66 19.83 0.25
N TRP A 185 -13.65 20.77 1.20
CA TRP A 185 -13.28 20.48 2.59
C TRP A 185 -14.20 19.43 3.25
N ILE A 186 -15.46 19.27 2.82
CA ILE A 186 -16.42 18.32 3.41
C ILE A 186 -15.92 16.88 3.17
N VAL A 187 -15.51 16.54 1.95
CA VAL A 187 -15.01 15.19 1.63
C VAL A 187 -13.69 14.91 2.33
N LEU A 188 -12.85 15.93 2.55
CA LEU A 188 -11.62 15.80 3.32
C LEU A 188 -11.88 15.50 4.80
N VAL A 189 -12.89 16.14 5.40
CA VAL A 189 -13.32 15.86 6.77
C VAL A 189 -13.93 14.47 6.85
N ALA A 190 -14.77 14.08 5.87
CA ALA A 190 -15.36 12.74 5.81
C ALA A 190 -14.32 11.61 5.62
N LYS A 191 -13.15 11.91 5.04
CA LYS A 191 -12.03 10.97 4.93
C LYS A 191 -11.38 10.64 6.29
N ILE A 192 -11.41 11.56 7.26
CA ILE A 192 -10.74 11.38 8.57
C ILE A 192 -11.24 10.12 9.30
N PRO A 193 -12.56 9.91 9.54
CA PRO A 193 -13.02 8.69 10.19
C PRO A 193 -12.67 7.42 9.41
N CYS A 194 -12.63 7.47 8.08
CA CYS A 194 -12.21 6.34 7.25
C CYS A 194 -10.76 5.93 7.53
N ILE A 195 -9.84 6.90 7.63
CA ILE A 195 -8.45 6.64 7.99
C ILE A 195 -8.37 6.05 9.41
N LEU A 196 -9.11 6.59 10.38
CA LEU A 196 -9.10 6.08 11.76
C LEU A 196 -9.64 4.64 11.87
N VAL A 197 -10.71 4.31 11.13
CA VAL A 197 -11.21 2.94 11.04
C VAL A 197 -10.16 2.02 10.42
N THR A 198 -9.50 2.44 9.35
CA THR A 198 -8.43 1.67 8.71
C THR A 198 -7.24 1.46 9.66
N MET A 199 -6.90 2.45 10.50
CA MET A 199 -5.88 2.29 11.55
C MET A 199 -6.28 1.20 12.57
N ALA A 200 -7.54 1.14 12.98
CA ALA A 200 -8.03 0.09 13.86
C ALA A 200 -7.95 -1.31 13.19
N LEU A 201 -8.24 -1.38 11.89
CA LEU A 201 -8.17 -2.62 11.11
C LEU A 201 -6.75 -3.16 10.89
N THR A 202 -5.70 -2.38 11.16
CA THR A 202 -4.31 -2.89 11.06
C THR A 202 -4.03 -4.09 11.98
N GLN A 203 -4.89 -4.32 12.97
CA GLN A 203 -4.83 -5.51 13.82
C GLN A 203 -5.06 -6.81 13.03
N LEU A 204 -5.68 -6.76 11.86
CA LEU A 204 -5.86 -7.91 10.97
C LEU A 204 -4.55 -8.37 10.30
N ILE A 205 -3.53 -7.53 10.29
CA ILE A 205 -2.24 -7.86 9.67
C ILE A 205 -1.45 -8.75 10.63
N PRO A 206 -0.99 -9.94 10.18
CA PRO A 206 -0.19 -10.84 11.00
C PRO A 206 1.15 -10.19 11.38
N LEU A 207 1.74 -10.65 12.47
CA LEU A 207 3.07 -10.23 12.89
C LEU A 207 4.13 -10.88 12.00
N ASN A 208 5.27 -10.22 11.81
CA ASN A 208 6.38 -10.77 11.02
C ASN A 208 6.89 -12.11 11.58
N GLU A 209 6.83 -12.29 12.90
CA GLU A 209 7.22 -13.54 13.56
C GLU A 209 6.32 -14.70 13.18
N ASP A 210 5.01 -14.46 13.07
CA ASP A 210 4.03 -15.47 12.65
C ASP A 210 4.26 -15.87 11.20
N VAL A 211 4.55 -14.89 10.34
CA VAL A 211 4.82 -15.14 8.90
C VAL A 211 6.16 -15.84 8.70
N SER A 212 7.20 -15.47 9.44
CA SER A 212 8.50 -16.14 9.35
C SER A 212 8.43 -17.58 9.87
N ALA A 213 7.69 -17.82 10.94
CA ALA A 213 7.44 -19.17 11.48
C ALA A 213 6.63 -20.01 10.48
N LEU A 214 5.65 -19.41 9.80
CA LEU A 214 4.88 -20.06 8.76
C LEU A 214 5.76 -20.43 7.56
N ALA A 215 6.58 -19.48 7.08
CA ALA A 215 7.50 -19.72 5.97
C ALA A 215 8.51 -20.85 6.28
N GLN A 216 8.94 -20.96 7.54
CA GLN A 216 9.82 -22.02 7.98
C GLN A 216 9.11 -23.37 8.00
N ARG A 217 7.90 -23.45 8.53
CA ARG A 217 7.06 -24.67 8.50
C ARG A 217 6.81 -25.18 7.09
N LEU A 218 6.47 -24.28 6.15
CA LEU A 218 6.24 -24.66 4.76
C LEU A 218 7.52 -25.19 4.07
N ARG A 219 8.69 -24.69 4.44
CA ARG A 219 9.96 -25.24 3.96
C ARG A 219 10.24 -26.62 4.54
N ASP A 220 9.97 -26.81 5.83
CA ASP A 220 10.18 -28.08 6.51
C ASP A 220 9.23 -29.15 5.98
N GLU A 221 7.95 -28.81 5.74
CA GLU A 221 6.96 -29.72 5.11
C GLU A 221 7.41 -30.14 3.70
N LYS A 222 7.89 -29.18 2.88
CA LYS A 222 8.41 -29.51 1.55
C LYS A 222 9.65 -30.41 1.57
N ALA A 223 10.57 -30.12 2.47
CA ALA A 223 11.76 -30.95 2.61
C ALA A 223 11.40 -32.39 3.01
N GLN A 224 10.36 -32.57 3.82
CA GLN A 224 9.82 -33.89 4.16
C GLN A 224 9.17 -34.57 2.95
N GLU A 225 8.32 -33.86 2.20
CA GLU A 225 7.69 -34.41 0.98
C GLU A 225 8.73 -34.81 -0.09
N GLU A 226 9.81 -34.05 -0.24
CA GLU A 226 10.91 -34.39 -1.16
C GLU A 226 11.66 -35.64 -0.69
N LEU A 227 11.96 -35.76 0.60
CA LEU A 227 12.58 -36.93 1.18
C LEU A 227 11.71 -38.20 1.03
N GLU A 228 10.42 -38.08 1.27
CA GLU A 228 9.46 -39.18 1.08
C GLU A 228 9.41 -39.63 -0.40
N ARG A 229 9.40 -38.65 -1.33
CA ARG A 229 9.41 -38.93 -2.77
C ARG A 229 10.71 -39.62 -3.24
N GLU A 230 11.85 -39.17 -2.75
CA GLU A 230 13.15 -39.79 -3.04
C GLU A 230 13.21 -41.24 -2.45
N ALA A 231 12.64 -41.44 -1.27
CA ALA A 231 12.57 -42.76 -0.65
C ALA A 231 11.65 -43.70 -1.44
N GLU A 232 10.51 -43.22 -1.91
CA GLU A 232 9.59 -43.99 -2.76
C GLU A 232 10.23 -44.35 -4.11
N GLU A 233 10.92 -43.40 -4.74
CA GLU A 233 11.62 -43.61 -6.02
C GLU A 233 12.78 -44.60 -5.86
N SER A 234 13.52 -44.51 -4.76
CA SER A 234 14.59 -45.47 -4.42
C SER A 234 14.04 -46.90 -4.16
N ALA A 235 12.89 -47.00 -3.47
CA ALA A 235 12.22 -48.29 -3.22
C ALA A 235 11.73 -48.91 -4.52
N ALA A 236 11.12 -48.13 -5.41
CA ALA A 236 10.66 -48.56 -6.71
C ALA A 236 11.83 -49.06 -7.61
N LEU A 237 12.97 -48.37 -7.59
CA LEU A 237 14.16 -48.82 -8.32
C LEU A 237 14.74 -50.12 -7.78
N LEU A 238 14.75 -50.32 -6.46
CA LEU A 238 15.17 -51.57 -5.82
C LEU A 238 14.24 -52.73 -6.18
N GLU A 239 12.94 -52.50 -6.26
CA GLU A 239 11.95 -53.49 -6.64
C GLU A 239 12.07 -53.88 -8.12
N ALA A 240 12.27 -52.90 -9.01
CA ALA A 240 12.53 -53.11 -10.43
C ALA A 240 13.84 -53.92 -10.68
N GLY A 241 14.90 -53.60 -9.93
CA GLY A 241 16.16 -54.32 -9.98
C GLY A 241 16.05 -55.79 -9.49
N ARG A 242 15.16 -56.07 -8.56
CA ARG A 242 14.89 -57.41 -8.03
C ARG A 242 14.14 -58.31 -9.03
N ILE A 243 13.30 -57.71 -9.87
CA ILE A 243 12.56 -58.44 -10.92
C ILE A 243 13.47 -58.84 -12.09
N GLN A 244 14.58 -58.12 -12.32
CA GLN A 244 15.52 -58.40 -13.40
C GLN A 244 16.65 -59.38 -13.03
N ALA A 245 16.72 -59.87 -11.79
CA ALA A 245 17.71 -60.86 -11.41
C ALA A 245 17.35 -62.23 -12.04
N PRO A 246 18.14 -62.78 -12.98
CA PRO A 246 17.84 -64.03 -13.63
C PRO A 246 17.87 -65.16 -12.58
N GLN A 247 16.79 -65.94 -12.56
CA GLN A 247 16.80 -67.23 -11.86
C GLN A 247 17.83 -68.16 -12.57
N MET A 248 19.02 -68.27 -12.00
CA MET A 248 19.97 -69.29 -12.36
C MET A 248 19.65 -70.59 -11.63
#